data_fba2a9015db5aee68be11f9308ac28ad
#
_entry.id   fba2a9015db5aee68be11f9308ac28ad
#
_cell.length_a   1.000
_cell.length_b   1.000
_cell.length_c   1.000
_cell.angle_alpha   90.00
_cell.angle_beta   90.00
_cell.angle_gamma   90.00
#
_symmetry.space_group_name_H-M   'P 1'
#
loop_
_entity.id
_entity.type
_entity.pdbx_description
1 polymer ?
#
loop_
_entity_poly.entity_id
_entity_poly.type
_entity_poly.pdbx_seq_one_letter_code
_entity_poly.pdbx_strand_id
1 'polypeptide(L)'
;LLAVGESPAPDQVVWGKRQADALVVQLDTYQLHAGVNSLWGVYFDLGLIADAKQTLQLGIDRSKAPFYFMSGMGYVELDADNNEQALAWYRKAWEATRLPLDRTRWGRGYVRRLLNLAPDDLLEVERAGSLLLADMASQKGGLNAYAKPIAQLDESLEEWSADSPKRQAVAVSLRARMTDPG
;
A
#
# COMPACT_ATOMS: atom_id res chain seq x y z
N LEU A 1 24.01 -13.85 -3.72
CA LEU A 1 22.63 -13.76 -4.22
C LEU A 1 21.98 -15.10 -3.95
N LEU A 2 20.97 -15.12 -3.07
CA LEU A 2 20.13 -16.29 -2.85
C LEU A 2 19.30 -16.54 -4.11
N ALA A 3 19.10 -17.79 -4.49
CA ALA A 3 18.14 -18.14 -5.52
C ALA A 3 16.72 -17.83 -5.02
N VAL A 4 15.81 -17.47 -5.94
CA VAL A 4 14.43 -17.16 -5.59
C VAL A 4 13.78 -18.38 -4.90
N GLY A 5 13.36 -18.22 -3.64
CA GLY A 5 12.71 -19.27 -2.85
C GLY A 5 13.62 -20.04 -1.90
N GLU A 6 14.92 -19.75 -1.82
CA GLU A 6 15.82 -20.33 -0.82
C GLU A 6 15.81 -19.50 0.47
N SER A 7 15.57 -20.14 1.61
CA SER A 7 15.76 -19.50 2.91
C SER A 7 17.25 -19.32 3.20
N PRO A 8 17.67 -18.16 3.74
CA PRO A 8 19.08 -17.93 4.05
C PRO A 8 19.58 -18.88 5.13
N ALA A 9 20.84 -19.33 5.01
CA ALA A 9 21.48 -20.14 6.03
C ALA A 9 21.68 -19.33 7.33
N PRO A 10 21.73 -20.00 8.52
CA PRO A 10 21.83 -19.30 9.81
C PRO A 10 23.01 -18.33 9.93
N ASP A 11 24.17 -18.69 9.38
CA ASP A 11 25.36 -17.83 9.34
C ASP A 11 25.17 -16.60 8.43
N GLN A 12 24.45 -16.75 7.31
CA GLN A 12 24.09 -15.65 6.43
C GLN A 12 23.12 -14.68 7.11
N VAL A 13 22.15 -15.21 7.89
CA VAL A 13 21.24 -14.37 8.68
C VAL A 13 22.00 -13.56 9.70
N VAL A 14 22.91 -14.18 10.48
CA VAL A 14 23.73 -13.50 11.49
C VAL A 14 24.62 -12.44 10.86
N TRP A 15 25.28 -12.76 9.75
CA TRP A 15 26.13 -11.81 9.05
C TRP A 15 25.32 -10.65 8.47
N GLY A 16 24.22 -10.94 7.76
CA GLY A 16 23.35 -9.94 7.13
C GLY A 16 22.75 -8.99 8.18
N LYS A 17 22.26 -9.52 9.30
CA LYS A 17 21.75 -8.70 10.40
C LYS A 17 22.82 -7.76 10.92
N ARG A 18 24.04 -8.23 11.17
CA ARG A 18 25.15 -7.38 11.66
C ARG A 18 25.44 -6.22 10.70
N GLN A 19 25.45 -6.48 9.39
CA GLN A 19 25.68 -5.41 8.39
C GLN A 19 24.52 -4.40 8.37
N ALA A 20 23.27 -4.88 8.40
CA ALA A 20 22.10 -4.04 8.41
C ALA A 20 22.03 -3.17 9.69
N ASP A 21 22.26 -3.74 10.87
CA ASP A 21 22.28 -3.03 12.14
C ASP A 21 23.33 -1.90 12.13
N ALA A 22 24.53 -2.16 11.61
CA ALA A 22 25.59 -1.16 11.50
C ALA A 22 25.21 0.01 10.57
N LEU A 23 24.44 -0.26 9.52
CA LEU A 23 23.96 0.77 8.60
C LEU A 23 22.82 1.60 9.20
N VAL A 24 21.86 0.96 9.88
CA VAL A 24 20.73 1.66 10.51
C VAL A 24 21.20 2.76 11.47
N VAL A 25 22.23 2.45 12.28
CA VAL A 25 22.80 3.42 13.26
C VAL A 25 23.45 4.64 12.58
N GLN A 26 23.93 4.48 11.35
CA GLN A 26 24.63 5.54 10.61
C GLN A 26 23.72 6.45 9.79
N LEU A 27 22.42 6.11 9.67
CA LEU A 27 21.46 6.89 8.86
C LEU A 27 21.23 8.28 9.48
N ASP A 28 21.66 9.31 8.77
CA ASP A 28 21.24 10.68 9.05
C ASP A 28 19.82 10.97 8.52
N THR A 29 19.29 12.15 8.81
CA THR A 29 17.94 12.54 8.41
C THR A 29 17.75 12.56 6.88
N TYR A 30 18.80 12.83 6.11
CA TYR A 30 18.76 12.87 4.65
C TYR A 30 18.79 11.44 4.06
N GLN A 31 19.63 10.59 4.61
CA GLN A 31 19.82 9.21 4.19
C GLN A 31 18.68 8.30 4.67
N LEU A 32 17.95 8.74 5.71
CA LEU A 32 16.93 7.94 6.39
C LEU A 32 15.91 7.36 5.42
N HIS A 33 15.39 8.17 4.49
CA HIS A 33 14.33 7.71 3.60
C HIS A 33 14.81 6.57 2.67
N ALA A 34 15.94 6.76 2.02
CA ALA A 34 16.51 5.76 1.12
C ALA A 34 17.05 4.54 1.89
N GLY A 35 17.76 4.78 3.00
CA GLY A 35 18.37 3.73 3.81
C GLY A 35 17.34 2.84 4.48
N VAL A 36 16.33 3.41 5.13
CA VAL A 36 15.26 2.62 5.79
C VAL A 36 14.49 1.81 4.76
N ASN A 37 14.20 2.41 3.58
CA ASN A 37 13.45 1.71 2.54
C ASN A 37 14.20 0.48 1.99
N SER A 38 15.51 0.49 2.00
CA SER A 38 16.33 -0.67 1.59
C SER A 38 16.52 -1.67 2.74
N LEU A 39 16.76 -1.18 3.95
CA LEU A 39 17.13 -2.01 5.09
C LEU A 39 15.99 -2.87 5.63
N TRP A 40 14.76 -2.34 5.68
CA TRP A 40 13.63 -3.17 6.09
C TRP A 40 13.42 -4.37 5.16
N GLY A 41 13.65 -4.20 3.85
CA GLY A 41 13.62 -5.29 2.88
C GLY A 41 14.69 -6.34 3.16
N VAL A 42 15.92 -5.91 3.50
CA VAL A 42 16.99 -6.83 3.87
C VAL A 42 16.60 -7.66 5.10
N TYR A 43 16.08 -7.04 6.17
CA TYR A 43 15.61 -7.77 7.32
C TYR A 43 14.46 -8.73 6.98
N PHE A 44 13.53 -8.29 6.16
CA PHE A 44 12.40 -9.10 5.71
C PHE A 44 12.88 -10.33 4.93
N ASP A 45 13.77 -10.16 3.95
CA ASP A 45 14.34 -11.26 3.15
C ASP A 45 15.17 -12.25 3.99
N LEU A 46 15.72 -11.78 5.10
CA LEU A 46 16.41 -12.63 6.09
C LEU A 46 15.46 -13.34 7.06
N GLY A 47 14.14 -13.14 6.96
CA GLY A 47 13.14 -13.66 7.89
C GLY A 47 13.12 -12.94 9.25
N LEU A 48 13.81 -11.82 9.39
CA LEU A 48 13.92 -11.01 10.61
C LEU A 48 12.75 -10.01 10.70
N ILE A 49 11.54 -10.52 10.80
CA ILE A 49 10.29 -9.74 10.67
C ILE A 49 10.18 -8.63 11.74
N ALA A 50 10.62 -8.93 12.98
CA ALA A 50 10.61 -7.93 14.05
C ALA A 50 11.54 -6.74 13.75
N ASP A 51 12.75 -7.02 13.25
CA ASP A 51 13.73 -6.00 12.87
C ASP A 51 13.22 -5.19 11.63
N ALA A 52 12.57 -5.86 10.67
CA ALA A 52 11.93 -5.19 9.53
C ALA A 52 10.84 -4.21 9.99
N LYS A 53 9.93 -4.64 10.86
CA LYS A 53 8.88 -3.78 11.43
C LYS A 53 9.46 -2.61 12.25
N GLN A 54 10.48 -2.86 13.06
CA GLN A 54 11.15 -1.80 13.82
C GLN A 54 11.80 -0.76 12.90
N THR A 55 12.44 -1.22 11.82
CA THR A 55 13.06 -0.34 10.82
C THR A 55 12.01 0.48 10.08
N LEU A 56 10.88 -0.12 9.68
CA LEU A 56 9.74 0.58 9.09
C LEU A 56 9.16 1.64 10.06
N GLN A 57 9.03 1.30 11.35
CA GLN A 57 8.54 2.24 12.36
C GLN A 57 9.47 3.45 12.50
N LEU A 58 10.79 3.24 12.46
CA LEU A 58 11.77 4.33 12.44
C LEU A 58 11.54 5.28 11.25
N GLY A 59 11.23 4.72 10.07
CA GLY A 59 10.87 5.50 8.89
C GLY A 59 9.57 6.27 9.05
N ILE A 60 8.56 5.66 9.65
CA ILE A 60 7.26 6.32 9.94
C ILE A 60 7.46 7.52 10.86
N ASP A 61 8.27 7.36 11.93
CA ASP A 61 8.44 8.37 12.96
C ASP A 61 9.30 9.56 12.50
N ARG A 62 10.25 9.34 11.60
CA ARG A 62 11.26 10.35 11.25
C ARG A 62 11.15 10.90 9.83
N SER A 63 10.46 10.22 8.92
CA SER A 63 10.36 10.64 7.52
C SER A 63 9.32 11.74 7.34
N LYS A 64 9.59 12.65 6.40
CA LYS A 64 8.58 13.60 5.88
C LYS A 64 7.54 12.94 4.97
N ALA A 65 7.79 11.70 4.54
CA ALA A 65 6.90 10.90 3.70
C ALA A 65 6.64 9.52 4.33
N PRO A 66 5.98 9.47 5.51
CA PRO A 66 5.78 8.24 6.28
C PRO A 66 4.94 7.19 5.55
N PHE A 67 4.14 7.61 4.58
CA PHE A 67 3.26 6.74 3.81
C PHE A 67 4.00 5.61 3.05
N TYR A 68 5.25 5.81 2.64
CA TYR A 68 6.06 4.74 2.05
C TYR A 68 6.30 3.61 3.05
N PHE A 69 6.65 3.94 4.29
CA PHE A 69 6.96 2.97 5.34
C PHE A 69 5.70 2.32 5.91
N MET A 70 4.58 3.07 5.98
CA MET A 70 3.26 2.52 6.30
C MET A 70 2.84 1.46 5.27
N SER A 71 3.11 1.70 3.99
CA SER A 71 2.87 0.69 2.94
C SER A 71 3.77 -0.53 3.09
N GLY A 72 5.02 -0.35 3.53
CA GLY A 72 5.93 -1.45 3.88
C GLY A 72 5.38 -2.30 5.04
N MET A 73 4.84 -1.65 6.10
CA MET A 73 4.14 -2.36 7.18
C MET A 73 2.97 -3.19 6.64
N GLY A 74 2.16 -2.60 5.74
CA GLY A 74 1.07 -3.32 5.08
C GLY A 74 1.55 -4.53 4.29
N TYR A 75 2.71 -4.43 3.63
CA TYR A 75 3.31 -5.55 2.92
C TYR A 75 3.73 -6.67 3.88
N VAL A 76 4.39 -6.33 4.98
CA VAL A 76 4.84 -7.31 5.99
C VAL A 76 3.65 -8.01 6.66
N GLU A 77 2.56 -7.28 6.94
CA GLU A 77 1.33 -7.90 7.48
C GLU A 77 0.65 -8.80 6.45
N LEU A 78 0.66 -8.41 5.17
CA LEU A 78 0.06 -9.20 4.09
C LEU A 78 0.79 -10.54 3.90
N ASP A 79 2.12 -10.53 3.97
CA ASP A 79 2.95 -11.73 3.89
C ASP A 79 2.71 -12.71 5.05
N ALA A 80 2.29 -12.18 6.20
CA ALA A 80 1.91 -12.94 7.37
C ALA A 80 0.42 -13.35 7.39
N ASP A 81 -0.31 -13.21 6.27
CA ASP A 81 -1.76 -13.45 6.13
C ASP A 81 -2.63 -12.60 7.09
N ASN A 82 -2.09 -11.51 7.64
CA ASN A 82 -2.80 -10.58 8.52
C ASN A 82 -3.55 -9.53 7.69
N ASN A 83 -4.53 -9.96 6.89
CA ASN A 83 -5.22 -9.12 5.89
C ASN A 83 -5.84 -7.86 6.48
N GLU A 84 -6.45 -7.93 7.65
CA GLU A 84 -7.07 -6.79 8.34
C GLU A 84 -6.02 -5.72 8.71
N GLN A 85 -4.90 -6.13 9.31
CA GLN A 85 -3.80 -5.25 9.67
C GLN A 85 -3.13 -4.67 8.42
N ALA A 86 -2.97 -5.47 7.38
CA ALA A 86 -2.43 -5.02 6.10
C ALA A 86 -3.29 -3.90 5.50
N LEU A 87 -4.62 -4.09 5.44
CA LEU A 87 -5.56 -3.08 4.97
C LEU A 87 -5.52 -1.81 5.83
N ALA A 88 -5.44 -1.95 7.17
CA ALA A 88 -5.33 -0.82 8.07
C ALA A 88 -4.07 0.02 7.79
N TRP A 89 -2.92 -0.61 7.50
CA TRP A 89 -1.70 0.09 7.13
C TRP A 89 -1.76 0.76 5.76
N TYR A 90 -2.32 0.11 4.74
CA TYR A 90 -2.49 0.71 3.42
C TYR A 90 -3.44 1.91 3.44
N ARG A 91 -4.51 1.84 4.25
CA ARG A 91 -5.41 2.97 4.51
C ARG A 91 -4.68 4.13 5.18
N LYS A 92 -3.93 3.87 6.26
CA LYS A 92 -3.08 4.89 6.92
C LYS A 92 -2.09 5.53 5.95
N ALA A 93 -1.46 4.74 5.07
CA ALA A 93 -0.57 5.25 4.05
C ALA A 93 -1.29 6.25 3.13
N TRP A 94 -2.49 5.93 2.66
CA TRP A 94 -3.30 6.84 1.85
C TRP A 94 -3.69 8.11 2.63
N GLU A 95 -4.20 7.96 3.84
CA GLU A 95 -4.63 9.08 4.69
C GLU A 95 -3.47 10.03 5.05
N ALA A 96 -2.25 9.54 5.14
CA ALA A 96 -1.05 10.32 5.41
C ALA A 96 -0.57 11.15 4.21
N THR A 97 -1.06 10.88 3.00
CA THR A 97 -0.69 11.64 1.80
C THR A 97 -1.41 12.97 1.73
N ARG A 98 -0.68 14.03 1.34
CA ARG A 98 -1.22 15.39 1.22
C ARG A 98 -1.24 15.91 -0.21
N LEU A 99 -0.28 15.47 -1.02
CA LEU A 99 -0.17 15.90 -2.41
C LEU A 99 -1.20 15.15 -3.27
N PRO A 100 -1.89 15.84 -4.19
CA PRO A 100 -2.95 15.25 -4.99
C PRO A 100 -2.53 14.00 -5.77
N LEU A 101 -1.35 14.01 -6.39
CA LEU A 101 -0.84 12.85 -7.13
C LEU A 101 -0.59 11.64 -6.22
N ASP A 102 -0.03 11.90 -5.02
CA ASP A 102 0.19 10.83 -4.04
C ASP A 102 -1.14 10.27 -3.54
N ARG A 103 -2.12 11.14 -3.24
CA ARG A 103 -3.46 10.69 -2.84
C ARG A 103 -4.06 9.73 -3.85
N THR A 104 -4.03 10.08 -5.13
CA THR A 104 -4.52 9.20 -6.19
C THR A 104 -3.73 7.89 -6.28
N ARG A 105 -2.40 7.95 -6.21
CA ARG A 105 -1.54 6.77 -6.29
C ARG A 105 -1.82 5.78 -5.13
N TRP A 106 -1.81 6.28 -3.90
CA TRP A 106 -1.98 5.46 -2.70
C TRP A 106 -3.42 5.00 -2.52
N GLY A 107 -4.40 5.84 -2.86
CA GLY A 107 -5.82 5.48 -2.86
C GLY A 107 -6.13 4.34 -3.81
N ARG A 108 -5.60 4.36 -5.02
CA ARG A 108 -5.73 3.23 -5.97
C ARG A 108 -5.12 1.94 -5.41
N GLY A 109 -3.96 2.06 -4.78
CA GLY A 109 -3.30 0.93 -4.14
C GLY A 109 -4.15 0.32 -3.02
N TYR A 110 -4.78 1.16 -2.20
CA TYR A 110 -5.68 0.73 -1.13
C TYR A 110 -6.95 0.09 -1.69
N VAL A 111 -7.68 0.76 -2.59
CA VAL A 111 -8.94 0.26 -3.15
C VAL A 111 -8.73 -1.11 -3.80
N ARG A 112 -7.69 -1.28 -4.62
CA ARG A 112 -7.39 -2.57 -5.24
C ARG A 112 -7.19 -3.69 -4.21
N ARG A 113 -6.50 -3.41 -3.10
CA ARG A 113 -6.28 -4.39 -2.03
C ARG A 113 -7.57 -4.68 -1.27
N LEU A 114 -8.38 -3.67 -1.04
CA LEU A 114 -9.67 -3.81 -0.38
C LEU A 114 -10.60 -4.75 -1.15
N LEU A 115 -10.71 -4.59 -2.47
CA LEU A 115 -11.49 -5.49 -3.33
C LEU A 115 -11.04 -6.96 -3.21
N ASN A 116 -9.75 -7.20 -3.03
CA ASN A 116 -9.19 -8.55 -2.96
C ASN A 116 -9.21 -9.16 -1.55
N LEU A 117 -8.90 -8.37 -0.51
CA LEU A 117 -8.66 -8.86 0.85
C LEU A 117 -9.88 -8.77 1.75
N ALA A 118 -10.82 -7.87 1.47
CA ALA A 118 -12.08 -7.71 2.18
C ALA A 118 -13.24 -7.49 1.19
N PRO A 119 -13.48 -8.46 0.27
CA PRO A 119 -14.43 -8.29 -0.83
C PRO A 119 -15.88 -8.10 -0.38
N ASP A 120 -16.21 -8.44 0.85
CA ASP A 120 -17.57 -8.34 1.41
C ASP A 120 -17.77 -7.09 2.28
N ASP A 121 -16.74 -6.27 2.49
CA ASP A 121 -16.88 -4.96 3.13
C ASP A 121 -17.38 -3.91 2.13
N LEU A 122 -18.66 -4.07 1.75
CA LEU A 122 -19.31 -3.25 0.73
C LEU A 122 -19.30 -1.75 1.08
N LEU A 123 -19.47 -1.44 2.36
CA LEU A 123 -19.50 -0.05 2.84
C LEU A 123 -18.14 0.62 2.66
N GLU A 124 -17.07 -0.05 3.04
CA GLU A 124 -15.74 0.50 2.89
C GLU A 124 -15.32 0.55 1.42
N VAL A 125 -15.70 -0.43 0.58
CA VAL A 125 -15.45 -0.39 -0.88
C VAL A 125 -16.13 0.82 -1.50
N GLU A 126 -17.40 1.06 -1.20
CA GLU A 126 -18.13 2.23 -1.74
C GLU A 126 -17.53 3.55 -1.25
N ARG A 127 -17.23 3.63 0.05
CA ARG A 127 -16.60 4.82 0.65
C ARG A 127 -15.23 5.12 0.02
N ALA A 128 -14.36 4.14 -0.03
CA ALA A 128 -12.99 4.30 -0.53
C ALA A 128 -12.96 4.57 -2.04
N GLY A 129 -13.79 3.87 -2.81
CA GLY A 129 -13.93 4.10 -4.24
C GLY A 129 -14.45 5.52 -4.55
N SER A 130 -15.48 5.97 -3.83
CA SER A 130 -16.02 7.32 -3.97
C SER A 130 -15.00 8.40 -3.63
N LEU A 131 -14.27 8.23 -2.54
CA LEU A 131 -13.23 9.18 -2.12
C LEU A 131 -12.08 9.25 -3.15
N LEU A 132 -11.65 8.09 -3.67
CA LEU A 132 -10.64 8.04 -4.72
C LEU A 132 -11.07 8.78 -5.98
N LEU A 133 -12.30 8.58 -6.44
CA LEU A 133 -12.86 9.27 -7.61
C LEU A 133 -12.97 10.78 -7.36
N ALA A 134 -13.39 11.20 -6.17
CA ALA A 134 -13.42 12.62 -5.79
C ALA A 134 -12.01 13.24 -5.76
N ASP A 135 -11.01 12.52 -5.22
CA ASP A 135 -9.61 12.94 -5.25
C ASP A 135 -9.11 13.14 -6.71
N MET A 136 -9.50 12.27 -7.65
CA MET A 136 -9.16 12.39 -9.07
C MET A 136 -9.90 13.57 -9.73
N ALA A 137 -11.21 13.71 -9.47
CA ALA A 137 -12.03 14.75 -10.06
C ALA A 137 -11.60 16.18 -9.64
N SER A 138 -11.09 16.32 -8.41
CA SER A 138 -10.63 17.61 -7.86
C SER A 138 -9.33 18.12 -8.48
N GLN A 139 -8.63 17.32 -9.27
CA GLN A 139 -7.35 17.71 -9.87
C GLN A 139 -7.51 18.35 -11.25
N LYS A 140 -6.45 19.04 -11.69
CA LYS A 140 -6.44 19.68 -13.00
C LYS A 140 -6.71 18.66 -14.12
N GLY A 141 -7.75 18.91 -14.90
CA GLY A 141 -8.22 18.01 -15.96
C GLY A 141 -9.26 16.98 -15.50
N GLY A 142 -9.62 16.99 -14.20
CA GLY A 142 -10.66 16.13 -13.64
C GLY A 142 -10.43 14.65 -13.94
N LEU A 143 -11.50 13.89 -14.03
CA LEU A 143 -11.45 12.46 -14.32
C LEU A 143 -10.80 12.13 -15.68
N ASN A 144 -10.90 13.03 -16.66
CA ASN A 144 -10.29 12.82 -17.97
C ASN A 144 -8.76 12.66 -17.92
N ALA A 145 -8.10 13.33 -16.97
CA ALA A 145 -6.66 13.18 -16.76
C ALA A 145 -6.29 11.79 -16.22
N TYR A 146 -7.27 11.04 -15.74
CA TYR A 146 -7.12 9.72 -15.12
C TYR A 146 -7.79 8.60 -15.93
N ALA A 147 -8.01 8.76 -17.23
CA ALA A 147 -8.71 7.80 -18.07
C ALA A 147 -8.16 6.35 -17.90
N LYS A 148 -6.84 6.17 -17.94
CA LYS A 148 -6.23 4.84 -17.74
C LYS A 148 -6.42 4.30 -16.32
N PRO A 149 -6.16 5.04 -15.24
CA PRO A 149 -6.51 4.63 -13.87
C PRO A 149 -7.98 4.26 -13.67
N ILE A 150 -8.90 5.02 -14.28
CA ILE A 150 -10.34 4.77 -14.18
C ILE A 150 -10.72 3.47 -14.91
N ALA A 151 -10.19 3.25 -16.12
CA ALA A 151 -10.42 2.00 -16.85
C ALA A 151 -9.93 0.77 -16.05
N GLN A 152 -8.77 0.89 -15.39
CA GLN A 152 -8.26 -0.19 -14.51
C GLN A 152 -9.13 -0.41 -13.27
N LEU A 153 -9.70 0.66 -12.71
CA LEU A 153 -10.64 0.52 -11.60
C LEU A 153 -11.94 -0.12 -12.05
N ASP A 154 -12.45 0.24 -13.22
CA ASP A 154 -13.66 -0.33 -13.80
C ASP A 154 -13.50 -1.85 -14.05
N GLU A 155 -12.39 -2.26 -14.65
CA GLU A 155 -12.03 -3.67 -14.84
C GLU A 155 -11.97 -4.43 -13.50
N SER A 156 -11.32 -3.85 -12.49
CA SER A 156 -11.26 -4.45 -11.15
C SER A 156 -12.64 -4.56 -10.48
N LEU A 157 -13.53 -3.59 -10.70
CA LEU A 157 -14.91 -3.63 -10.19
C LEU A 157 -15.75 -4.67 -10.93
N GLU A 158 -15.52 -4.88 -12.23
CA GLU A 158 -16.19 -5.93 -13.01
C GLU A 158 -15.86 -7.31 -12.47
N GLU A 159 -14.55 -7.60 -12.33
CA GLU A 159 -14.07 -8.86 -11.77
C GLU A 159 -14.61 -9.09 -10.35
N TRP A 160 -14.49 -8.08 -9.47
CA TRP A 160 -14.91 -8.17 -8.08
C TRP A 160 -16.42 -8.41 -7.90
N SER A 161 -17.23 -7.85 -8.79
CA SER A 161 -18.71 -7.91 -8.67
C SER A 161 -19.36 -9.04 -9.45
N ALA A 162 -18.62 -9.81 -10.25
CA ALA A 162 -19.14 -10.78 -11.20
C ALA A 162 -20.18 -11.76 -10.60
N ASP A 163 -19.91 -12.29 -9.41
CA ASP A 163 -20.69 -13.35 -8.79
C ASP A 163 -21.61 -12.88 -7.64
N SER A 164 -21.78 -11.55 -7.44
CA SER A 164 -22.53 -11.04 -6.31
C SER A 164 -23.43 -9.85 -6.67
N PRO A 165 -24.76 -10.00 -6.60
CA PRO A 165 -25.69 -8.89 -6.84
C PRO A 165 -25.47 -7.69 -5.90
N LYS A 166 -25.03 -7.93 -4.65
CA LYS A 166 -24.71 -6.86 -3.71
C LYS A 166 -23.48 -6.07 -4.14
N ARG A 167 -22.43 -6.76 -4.58
CA ARG A 167 -21.22 -6.13 -5.13
C ARG A 167 -21.51 -5.40 -6.44
N GLN A 168 -22.38 -5.96 -7.29
CA GLN A 168 -22.84 -5.30 -8.53
C GLN A 168 -23.49 -3.95 -8.25
N ALA A 169 -24.35 -3.86 -7.22
CA ALA A 169 -24.97 -2.59 -6.83
C ALA A 169 -23.93 -1.51 -6.48
N VAL A 170 -22.91 -1.87 -5.72
CA VAL A 170 -21.79 -0.94 -5.38
C VAL A 170 -20.98 -0.58 -6.63
N ALA A 171 -20.67 -1.56 -7.48
CA ALA A 171 -19.94 -1.30 -8.73
C ALA A 171 -20.70 -0.33 -9.64
N VAL A 172 -22.03 -0.47 -9.77
CA VAL A 172 -22.88 0.46 -10.52
C VAL A 172 -22.84 1.86 -9.92
N SER A 173 -22.93 2.00 -8.60
CA SER A 173 -22.81 3.29 -7.90
C SER A 173 -21.46 3.98 -8.20
N LEU A 174 -20.36 3.23 -8.12
CA LEU A 174 -19.02 3.78 -8.41
C LEU A 174 -18.84 4.13 -9.89
N ARG A 175 -19.36 3.32 -10.81
CA ARG A 175 -19.33 3.58 -12.26
C ARG A 175 -20.09 4.86 -12.63
N ALA A 176 -21.22 5.11 -12.01
CA ALA A 176 -21.96 6.37 -12.22
C ALA A 176 -21.10 7.59 -11.87
N ARG A 177 -20.28 7.51 -10.79
CA ARG A 177 -19.36 8.60 -10.40
C ARG A 177 -18.14 8.74 -11.33
N MET A 178 -17.81 7.74 -12.13
CA MET A 178 -16.74 7.84 -13.13
C MET A 178 -17.14 8.71 -14.32
N THR A 179 -18.45 8.81 -14.59
CA THR A 179 -19.01 9.58 -15.72
C THR A 179 -19.55 10.95 -15.31
N ASP A 180 -20.03 11.06 -14.07
CA ASP A 180 -20.54 12.31 -13.49
C ASP A 180 -20.03 12.42 -12.05
N PRO A 181 -18.95 13.16 -11.83
CA PRO A 181 -18.32 13.27 -10.51
C PRO A 181 -19.09 14.15 -9.49
N GLY A 182 -20.21 14.80 -9.90
CA GLY A 182 -21.03 15.71 -9.07
C GLY A 182 -20.48 17.11 -8.98
#